data_500c94945986043388659bbdce980449
#
_entry.id   500c94945986043388659bbdce980449
#
_cell.length_a   1.000
_cell.length_b   1.000
_cell.length_c   1.000
_cell.angle_alpha   90.00
_cell.angle_beta   90.00
_cell.angle_gamma   90.00
#
_symmetry.space_group_name_H-M   'P 1'
#
loop_
_entity.id
_entity.type
_entity.pdbx_description
1 polymer ?
#
loop_
_entity_poly.entity_id
_entity_poly.type
_entity_poly.pdbx_seq_one_letter_code
_entity_poly.pdbx_strand_id
1 'polypeptide(L)'
;MNKVIKVNDKTKEEMIKYYKGKIRDKKIPYVVFQAVDEDTVITMYESGKVMFQGKSADVDASHWAMLEETIEQKPNTNDKKYYYVDAVGSDEVGTGDYFGPIVVTSSYVSKEDIPYLEELGVGDSKKIDDEKIKKIAPLIAKKIKYKSLILRNEEYNEKYGIGTNMNQIKAIMHNKVLYQMMQEENPKIDYIIVDEFAKEIRYYNYLKGINNIQRGITFMTKAEDKNMAVACSSIISRYIFLKEFDKMSDFYHIPFLKGASRDVDKIGEEFVERYGEEKLKEVAKLNFKNTERVLHTLIY
;
A
#
# COMPACT_ATOMS: atom_id res chain seq x y z
N MET A 1 24.38 -15.44 12.44
CA MET A 1 23.17 -14.58 12.40
C MET A 1 22.77 -14.33 10.97
N ASN A 2 21.48 -14.09 10.72
CA ASN A 2 21.01 -13.71 9.40
C ASN A 2 20.20 -12.42 9.52
N LYS A 3 20.50 -11.43 8.68
CA LYS A 3 19.77 -10.16 8.58
C LYS A 3 19.36 -9.91 7.15
N VAL A 4 18.16 -9.36 6.95
CA VAL A 4 17.67 -8.98 5.61
C VAL A 4 17.24 -7.53 5.66
N ILE A 5 17.73 -6.74 4.71
CA ILE A 5 17.29 -5.37 4.46
C ILE A 5 16.71 -5.28 3.04
N LYS A 6 15.97 -4.24 2.76
CA LYS A 6 15.54 -3.88 1.41
C LYS A 6 16.21 -2.58 1.02
N VAL A 7 16.77 -2.52 -0.17
CA VAL A 7 17.49 -1.36 -0.68
C VAL A 7 16.86 -0.85 -1.97
N ASN A 8 16.96 0.45 -2.23
CA ASN A 8 16.56 1.09 -3.48
C ASN A 8 17.61 0.85 -4.59
N ASP A 9 17.29 1.26 -5.83
CA ASP A 9 18.17 1.00 -6.98
C ASP A 9 19.52 1.73 -6.86
N LYS A 10 19.55 2.90 -6.21
CA LYS A 10 20.79 3.67 -6.03
C LYS A 10 21.73 3.01 -5.02
N THR A 11 21.21 2.60 -3.87
CA THR A 11 22.00 1.82 -2.88
C THR A 11 22.44 0.50 -3.48
N LYS A 12 21.61 -0.14 -4.32
CA LYS A 12 21.96 -1.35 -5.06
C LYS A 12 23.17 -1.15 -5.97
N GLU A 13 23.21 -0.04 -6.74
CA GLU A 13 24.37 0.32 -7.57
C GLU A 13 25.64 0.56 -6.72
N GLU A 14 25.53 1.25 -5.58
CA GLU A 14 26.66 1.47 -4.69
C GLU A 14 27.18 0.15 -4.08
N MET A 15 26.29 -0.76 -3.70
CA MET A 15 26.67 -2.09 -3.21
C MET A 15 27.38 -2.91 -4.29
N ILE A 16 26.88 -2.88 -5.55
CA ILE A 16 27.54 -3.56 -6.66
C ILE A 16 28.96 -3.04 -6.87
N LYS A 17 29.18 -1.72 -6.79
CA LYS A 17 30.50 -1.12 -6.89
C LYS A 17 31.40 -1.54 -5.72
N TYR A 18 30.89 -1.46 -4.50
CA TYR A 18 31.65 -1.78 -3.29
C TYR A 18 32.10 -3.24 -3.24
N TYR A 19 31.20 -4.18 -3.58
CA TYR A 19 31.50 -5.61 -3.54
C TYR A 19 32.11 -6.17 -4.83
N LYS A 20 32.37 -5.36 -5.86
CA LYS A 20 32.85 -5.79 -7.19
C LYS A 20 34.04 -6.77 -7.13
N GLY A 21 35.01 -6.54 -6.24
CA GLY A 21 36.18 -7.40 -6.05
C GLY A 21 35.99 -8.61 -5.11
N LYS A 22 34.79 -8.76 -4.52
CA LYS A 22 34.47 -9.75 -3.48
C LYS A 22 33.35 -10.71 -3.94
N ILE A 23 32.88 -10.57 -5.17
CA ILE A 23 31.77 -11.36 -5.76
C ILE A 23 32.26 -12.78 -6.04
N ARG A 24 31.46 -13.76 -5.63
CA ARG A 24 31.67 -15.16 -5.96
C ARG A 24 31.22 -15.47 -7.39
N ASP A 25 32.00 -16.23 -8.13
CA ASP A 25 31.64 -16.71 -9.45
C ASP A 25 30.63 -17.88 -9.37
N LYS A 26 29.40 -17.56 -8.92
CA LYS A 26 28.31 -18.51 -8.79
C LYS A 26 27.01 -17.88 -9.26
N LYS A 27 26.45 -18.38 -10.37
CA LYS A 27 25.12 -17.96 -10.85
C LYS A 27 24.04 -18.63 -10.00
N ILE A 28 23.27 -17.82 -9.30
CA ILE A 28 22.11 -18.23 -8.51
C ILE A 28 20.87 -17.57 -9.12
N PRO A 29 19.78 -18.29 -9.38
CA PRO A 29 18.56 -17.69 -9.94
C PRO A 29 18.05 -16.53 -9.09
N TYR A 30 17.63 -15.44 -9.72
CA TYR A 30 17.11 -14.21 -9.09
C TYR A 30 18.09 -13.47 -8.17
N VAL A 31 19.38 -13.78 -8.22
CA VAL A 31 20.43 -13.12 -7.46
C VAL A 31 21.27 -12.24 -8.39
N VAL A 32 21.41 -10.97 -8.02
CA VAL A 32 22.25 -9.98 -8.74
C VAL A 32 23.72 -10.29 -8.50
N PHE A 33 24.11 -10.53 -7.24
CA PHE A 33 25.41 -11.01 -6.86
C PHE A 33 25.38 -11.70 -5.48
N GLN A 34 26.38 -12.56 -5.26
CA GLN A 34 26.74 -13.06 -3.93
C GLN A 34 28.20 -12.72 -3.69
N ALA A 35 28.48 -12.02 -2.60
CA ALA A 35 29.84 -11.60 -2.20
C ALA A 35 30.19 -12.17 -0.83
N VAL A 36 31.49 -12.25 -0.53
CA VAL A 36 32.02 -12.55 0.80
C VAL A 36 32.88 -11.40 1.23
N ASP A 37 32.54 -10.81 2.35
CA ASP A 37 33.32 -9.78 3.01
C ASP A 37 33.63 -10.25 4.42
N GLU A 38 34.93 -10.51 4.65
CA GLU A 38 35.44 -11.13 5.90
C GLU A 38 34.64 -12.36 6.33
N ASP A 39 33.80 -12.24 7.34
CA ASP A 39 33.00 -13.33 7.91
C ASP A 39 31.50 -13.24 7.54
N THR A 40 31.14 -12.33 6.62
CA THR A 40 29.75 -12.13 6.16
C THR A 40 29.61 -12.52 4.69
N VAL A 41 28.58 -13.33 4.40
CA VAL A 41 28.10 -13.60 3.04
C VAL A 41 26.96 -12.64 2.73
N ILE A 42 27.09 -11.86 1.67
CA ILE A 42 26.11 -10.89 1.22
C ILE A 42 25.47 -11.43 -0.05
N THR A 43 24.14 -11.62 -0.03
CA THR A 43 23.38 -12.05 -1.21
C THR A 43 22.37 -10.97 -1.58
N MET A 44 22.53 -10.35 -2.73
CA MET A 44 21.62 -9.35 -3.28
C MET A 44 20.68 -9.99 -4.29
N TYR A 45 19.39 -9.82 -4.09
CA TYR A 45 18.34 -10.32 -4.97
C TYR A 45 17.85 -9.23 -5.93
N GLU A 46 17.35 -9.64 -7.10
CA GLU A 46 16.75 -8.75 -8.11
C GLU A 46 15.61 -7.88 -7.52
N SER A 47 14.91 -8.40 -6.52
CA SER A 47 13.83 -7.70 -5.79
C SER A 47 14.29 -6.52 -4.93
N GLY A 48 15.61 -6.27 -4.84
CA GLY A 48 16.21 -5.28 -3.93
C GLY A 48 16.34 -5.76 -2.48
N LYS A 49 15.99 -7.00 -2.16
CA LYS A 49 16.32 -7.60 -0.87
C LYS A 49 17.79 -7.97 -0.83
N VAL A 50 18.45 -7.69 0.30
CA VAL A 50 19.83 -8.07 0.56
C VAL A 50 19.89 -8.87 1.85
N MET A 51 20.42 -10.08 1.77
CA MET A 51 20.60 -10.97 2.92
C MET A 51 22.07 -10.98 3.34
N PHE A 52 22.33 -10.73 4.60
CA PHE A 52 23.63 -10.81 5.25
C PHE A 52 23.64 -12.03 6.16
N GLN A 53 24.67 -12.88 6.03
CA GLN A 53 24.79 -14.12 6.79
C GLN A 53 26.21 -14.24 7.32
N GLY A 54 26.40 -14.32 8.63
CA GLY A 54 27.70 -14.44 9.27
C GLY A 54 27.73 -13.83 10.66
N LYS A 55 28.92 -13.71 11.25
CA LYS A 55 29.07 -13.14 12.59
C LYS A 55 28.83 -11.64 12.61
N SER A 56 29.30 -10.92 11.59
CA SER A 56 29.16 -9.47 11.45
C SER A 56 27.91 -9.04 10.65
N ALA A 57 26.97 -9.95 10.35
CA ALA A 57 25.79 -9.70 9.53
C ALA A 57 24.93 -8.53 10.00
N ASP A 58 24.81 -8.31 11.32
CA ASP A 58 24.05 -7.19 11.88
C ASP A 58 24.77 -5.84 11.68
N VAL A 59 26.10 -5.83 11.79
CA VAL A 59 26.91 -4.62 11.60
C VAL A 59 26.87 -4.18 10.13
N ASP A 60 27.09 -5.13 9.21
CA ASP A 60 27.08 -4.86 7.78
C ASP A 60 25.69 -4.45 7.28
N ALA A 61 24.65 -5.11 7.74
CA ALA A 61 23.27 -4.74 7.42
C ALA A 61 22.91 -3.35 7.94
N SER A 62 23.34 -2.99 9.17
CA SER A 62 23.10 -1.68 9.76
C SER A 62 23.83 -0.57 9.01
N HIS A 63 25.08 -0.82 8.58
CA HIS A 63 25.83 0.14 7.76
C HIS A 63 25.08 0.50 6.46
N TRP A 64 24.61 -0.52 5.74
CA TRP A 64 23.87 -0.29 4.49
C TRP A 64 22.46 0.28 4.72
N ALA A 65 21.80 -0.06 5.82
CA ALA A 65 20.52 0.54 6.19
C ALA A 65 20.67 2.04 6.51
N MET A 66 21.73 2.44 7.23
CA MET A 66 22.03 3.86 7.48
C MET A 66 22.36 4.62 6.19
N LEU A 67 23.08 4.00 5.26
CA LEU A 67 23.35 4.58 3.94
C LEU A 67 22.06 4.73 3.12
N GLU A 68 21.16 3.75 3.18
CA GLU A 68 19.83 3.80 2.56
C GLU A 68 19.02 4.99 3.08
N GLU A 69 18.94 5.17 4.42
CA GLU A 69 18.30 6.31 5.05
C GLU A 69 18.94 7.65 4.65
N THR A 70 20.25 7.70 4.55
CA THR A 70 21.00 8.91 4.13
C THR A 70 20.75 9.24 2.66
N ILE A 71 20.60 8.21 1.82
CA ILE A 71 20.31 8.36 0.38
C ILE A 71 18.84 8.74 0.17
N GLU A 72 17.91 8.20 0.97
CA GLU A 72 16.49 8.56 0.94
C GLU A 72 16.25 10.00 1.43
N GLN A 73 17.07 10.51 2.37
CA GLN A 73 16.95 11.89 2.89
C GLN A 73 17.49 12.98 1.95
N LYS A 74 18.20 12.64 0.87
CA LYS A 74 18.48 13.62 -0.19
C LYS A 74 17.24 13.73 -1.07
N PRO A 75 16.45 14.83 -0.98
CA PRO A 75 15.27 14.96 -1.82
C PRO A 75 15.71 14.86 -3.28
N ASN A 76 15.18 13.89 -3.98
CA ASN A 76 15.35 13.82 -5.41
C ASN A 76 14.70 15.09 -5.98
N THR A 77 15.47 15.96 -6.64
CA THR A 77 14.96 17.23 -7.19
C THR A 77 13.78 17.04 -8.15
N ASN A 78 13.59 15.83 -8.67
CA ASN A 78 12.44 15.44 -9.47
C ASN A 78 11.15 15.21 -8.64
N ASP A 79 11.25 14.90 -7.34
CA ASP A 79 10.06 14.64 -6.51
C ASP A 79 9.28 15.93 -6.21
N LYS A 80 9.94 17.10 -6.16
CA LYS A 80 9.29 18.41 -6.01
C LYS A 80 8.45 18.82 -7.23
N LYS A 81 8.69 18.23 -8.39
CA LYS A 81 7.93 18.52 -9.63
C LYS A 81 6.43 18.21 -9.48
N TYR A 82 6.08 17.21 -8.70
CA TYR A 82 4.69 16.73 -8.55
C TYR A 82 4.03 17.18 -7.25
N TYR A 83 4.76 17.90 -6.39
CA TYR A 83 4.26 18.29 -5.08
C TYR A 83 3.36 19.54 -5.15
N TYR A 84 3.85 20.64 -5.72
CA TYR A 84 3.11 21.91 -5.84
C TYR A 84 2.43 22.01 -7.22
N VAL A 85 1.42 21.18 -7.44
CA VAL A 85 0.69 21.07 -8.71
C VAL A 85 -0.81 20.95 -8.44
N ASP A 86 -1.64 21.39 -9.40
CA ASP A 86 -3.06 21.07 -9.39
C ASP A 86 -3.23 19.62 -9.82
N ALA A 87 -3.67 18.77 -8.94
CA ALA A 87 -3.69 17.33 -9.23
C ALA A 87 -4.95 16.63 -8.73
N VAL A 88 -5.31 15.57 -9.46
CA VAL A 88 -6.17 14.51 -8.95
C VAL A 88 -5.28 13.33 -8.59
N GLY A 89 -5.39 12.85 -7.36
CA GLY A 89 -4.68 11.66 -6.88
C GLY A 89 -5.64 10.59 -6.41
N SER A 90 -5.21 9.33 -6.37
CA SER A 90 -5.98 8.27 -5.72
C SER A 90 -5.10 7.29 -4.98
N ASP A 91 -5.65 6.77 -3.85
CA ASP A 91 -5.00 5.78 -3.01
C ASP A 91 -6.03 4.83 -2.38
N GLU A 92 -5.59 3.69 -1.88
CA GLU A 92 -6.43 2.65 -1.30
C GLU A 92 -5.99 2.20 0.09
N VAL A 93 -6.92 1.54 0.80
CA VAL A 93 -6.69 0.85 2.08
C VAL A 93 -7.51 -0.44 2.16
N GLY A 94 -7.09 -1.38 3.00
CA GLY A 94 -7.82 -2.61 3.27
C GLY A 94 -7.43 -3.79 2.39
N THR A 95 -6.51 -3.63 1.44
CA THR A 95 -6.08 -4.72 0.53
C THR A 95 -5.23 -5.79 1.21
N GLY A 96 -4.57 -5.45 2.32
CA GLY A 96 -3.75 -6.35 3.14
C GLY A 96 -4.44 -6.84 4.41
N ASP A 97 -5.69 -6.44 4.66
CA ASP A 97 -6.45 -6.78 5.84
C ASP A 97 -7.41 -7.94 5.56
N TYR A 98 -7.41 -8.95 6.43
CA TYR A 98 -8.34 -10.08 6.32
C TYR A 98 -9.78 -9.63 6.52
N PHE A 99 -10.02 -8.87 7.60
CA PHE A 99 -11.32 -8.28 7.90
C PHE A 99 -11.51 -6.91 7.25
N GLY A 100 -12.76 -6.51 7.10
CA GLY A 100 -13.16 -5.21 6.63
C GLY A 100 -13.06 -5.00 5.13
N PRO A 101 -13.57 -3.87 4.64
CA PRO A 101 -13.69 -3.57 3.21
C PRO A 101 -12.37 -3.19 2.56
N ILE A 102 -12.40 -3.03 1.23
CA ILE A 102 -11.41 -2.25 0.50
C ILE A 102 -12.01 -0.88 0.22
N VAL A 103 -11.25 0.18 0.50
CA VAL A 103 -11.68 1.55 0.23
C VAL A 103 -10.66 2.20 -0.70
N VAL A 104 -11.15 2.80 -1.78
CA VAL A 104 -10.34 3.61 -2.69
C VAL A 104 -10.95 5.00 -2.77
N THR A 105 -10.12 6.02 -2.64
CA THR A 105 -10.52 7.42 -2.78
C THR A 105 -9.72 8.08 -3.88
N SER A 106 -10.36 8.96 -4.66
CA SER A 106 -9.69 9.99 -5.43
C SER A 106 -10.00 11.36 -4.85
N SER A 107 -9.03 12.25 -4.81
CA SER A 107 -9.19 13.63 -4.38
C SER A 107 -8.57 14.60 -5.37
N TYR A 108 -9.15 15.79 -5.48
CA TYR A 108 -8.60 16.92 -6.18
C TYR A 108 -8.01 17.92 -5.19
N VAL A 109 -6.75 18.27 -5.38
CA VAL A 109 -6.07 19.30 -4.60
C VAL A 109 -5.50 20.34 -5.55
N SER A 110 -5.88 21.61 -5.32
CA SER A 110 -5.28 22.76 -6.02
C SER A 110 -3.98 23.18 -5.33
N LYS A 111 -3.10 23.87 -6.05
CA LYS A 111 -1.88 24.47 -5.48
C LYS A 111 -2.18 25.39 -4.31
N GLU A 112 -3.31 26.09 -4.36
CA GLU A 112 -3.73 27.06 -3.33
C GLU A 112 -4.15 26.37 -2.03
N ASP A 113 -4.59 25.10 -2.08
CA ASP A 113 -4.99 24.34 -0.91
C ASP A 113 -3.81 23.68 -0.18
N ILE A 114 -2.67 23.52 -0.84
CA ILE A 114 -1.50 22.80 -0.31
C ILE A 114 -1.02 23.37 1.03
N PRO A 115 -0.83 24.69 1.21
CA PRO A 115 -0.37 25.23 2.50
C PRO A 115 -1.29 24.87 3.67
N TYR A 116 -2.60 24.93 3.48
CA TYR A 116 -3.56 24.53 4.52
C TYR A 116 -3.47 23.04 4.85
N LEU A 117 -3.29 22.18 3.85
CA LEU A 117 -3.15 20.74 4.04
C LEU A 117 -1.84 20.39 4.75
N GLU A 118 -0.76 21.12 4.47
CA GLU A 118 0.53 21.01 5.19
C GLU A 118 0.37 21.39 6.67
N GLU A 119 -0.37 22.46 7.00
CA GLU A 119 -0.67 22.87 8.37
C GLU A 119 -1.45 21.79 9.14
N LEU A 120 -2.34 21.05 8.47
CA LEU A 120 -3.01 19.88 9.04
C LEU A 120 -2.06 18.67 9.23
N GLY A 121 -0.86 18.72 8.66
CA GLY A 121 0.14 17.66 8.71
C GLY A 121 -0.08 16.57 7.66
N VAL A 122 -0.78 16.88 6.57
CA VAL A 122 -0.83 16.00 5.38
C VAL A 122 0.54 16.02 4.70
N GLY A 123 1.03 14.89 4.22
CA GLY A 123 2.34 14.77 3.56
C GLY A 123 3.44 14.19 4.47
N ASP A 124 3.20 14.02 5.76
CA ASP A 124 4.08 13.26 6.67
C ASP A 124 3.42 11.93 7.05
N SER A 125 3.14 11.12 6.02
CA SER A 125 2.35 9.87 6.13
C SER A 125 2.91 8.89 7.15
N LYS A 126 4.23 8.88 7.39
CA LYS A 126 4.91 7.99 8.34
C LYS A 126 4.61 8.32 9.82
N LYS A 127 4.04 9.49 10.11
CA LYS A 127 3.75 9.96 11.48
C LYS A 127 2.26 10.08 11.77
N ILE A 128 1.39 9.67 10.84
CA ILE A 128 -0.06 9.80 11.01
C ILE A 128 -0.63 8.49 11.54
N ASP A 129 -0.94 8.46 12.83
CA ASP A 129 -1.67 7.37 13.48
C ASP A 129 -3.19 7.47 13.23
N ASP A 130 -3.93 6.44 13.63
CA ASP A 130 -5.39 6.37 13.42
C ASP A 130 -6.14 7.49 14.15
N GLU A 131 -5.66 7.91 15.32
CA GLU A 131 -6.27 9.01 16.09
C GLU A 131 -6.12 10.34 15.36
N LYS A 132 -4.95 10.61 14.80
CA LYS A 132 -4.73 11.80 13.98
C LYS A 132 -5.55 11.74 12.69
N ILE A 133 -5.63 10.57 12.03
CA ILE A 133 -6.50 10.36 10.86
C ILE A 133 -7.94 10.74 11.18
N LYS A 134 -8.51 10.24 12.30
CA LYS A 134 -9.88 10.54 12.72
C LYS A 134 -10.12 12.04 12.96
N LYS A 135 -9.10 12.79 13.34
CA LYS A 135 -9.17 14.25 13.56
C LYS A 135 -9.08 15.07 12.28
N ILE A 136 -8.11 14.74 11.40
CA ILE A 136 -7.82 15.60 10.23
C ILE A 136 -8.66 15.25 8.99
N ALA A 137 -9.03 13.98 8.80
CA ALA A 137 -9.78 13.58 7.61
C ALA A 137 -11.10 14.33 7.42
N PRO A 138 -11.92 14.62 8.47
CA PRO A 138 -13.12 15.44 8.32
C PRO A 138 -12.83 16.88 7.89
N LEU A 139 -11.68 17.45 8.29
CA LEU A 139 -11.26 18.80 7.89
C LEU A 139 -10.83 18.82 6.44
N ILE A 140 -10.05 17.81 6.02
CA ILE A 140 -9.67 17.62 4.62
C ILE A 140 -10.92 17.46 3.75
N ALA A 141 -11.84 16.59 4.13
CA ALA A 141 -13.07 16.30 3.38
C ALA A 141 -14.00 17.51 3.22
N LYS A 142 -13.94 18.50 4.12
CA LYS A 142 -14.66 19.78 4.00
C LYS A 142 -13.95 20.75 3.05
N LYS A 143 -12.65 20.63 2.90
CA LYS A 143 -11.82 21.57 2.16
C LYS A 143 -11.70 21.23 0.68
N ILE A 144 -11.57 19.94 0.35
CA ILE A 144 -11.29 19.47 -1.01
C ILE A 144 -12.41 18.59 -1.58
N LYS A 145 -12.44 18.45 -2.90
CA LYS A 145 -13.33 17.51 -3.59
C LYS A 145 -12.74 16.11 -3.55
N TYR A 146 -13.57 15.11 -3.27
CA TYR A 146 -13.15 13.71 -3.29
C TYR A 146 -14.30 12.78 -3.71
N LYS A 147 -13.95 11.60 -4.21
CA LYS A 147 -14.86 10.50 -4.54
C LYS A 147 -14.30 9.23 -3.91
N SER A 148 -15.13 8.49 -3.19
CA SER A 148 -14.72 7.25 -2.53
C SER A 148 -15.61 6.08 -2.95
N LEU A 149 -14.99 4.92 -3.07
CA LEU A 149 -15.67 3.64 -3.34
C LEU A 149 -15.32 2.66 -2.23
N ILE A 150 -16.34 2.06 -1.65
CA ILE A 150 -16.21 1.04 -0.61
C ILE A 150 -16.63 -0.29 -1.21
N LEU A 151 -15.71 -1.25 -1.28
CA LEU A 151 -15.99 -2.63 -1.66
C LEU A 151 -16.11 -3.46 -0.39
N ARG A 152 -17.36 -3.76 0.02
CA ARG A 152 -17.65 -4.55 1.22
C ARG A 152 -17.31 -6.01 1.01
N ASN A 153 -17.11 -6.75 2.10
CA ASN A 153 -16.67 -8.14 2.08
C ASN A 153 -17.61 -9.05 1.31
N GLU A 154 -18.94 -8.93 1.46
CA GLU A 154 -19.89 -9.73 0.69
C GLU A 154 -19.73 -9.52 -0.81
N GLU A 155 -19.74 -8.26 -1.26
CA GLU A 155 -19.56 -7.91 -2.67
C GLU A 155 -18.17 -8.35 -3.18
N TYR A 156 -17.13 -8.23 -2.35
CA TYR A 156 -15.80 -8.72 -2.66
C TYR A 156 -15.81 -10.23 -2.91
N ASN A 157 -16.39 -11.02 -2.00
CA ASN A 157 -16.41 -12.46 -2.10
C ASN A 157 -17.28 -12.98 -3.27
N GLU A 158 -18.39 -12.30 -3.58
CA GLU A 158 -19.26 -12.64 -4.70
C GLU A 158 -18.58 -12.35 -6.06
N LYS A 159 -17.98 -11.17 -6.20
CA LYS A 159 -17.45 -10.72 -7.51
C LYS A 159 -16.05 -11.22 -7.79
N TYR A 160 -15.27 -11.39 -6.76
CA TYR A 160 -13.81 -11.53 -6.92
C TYR A 160 -13.26 -12.84 -6.32
N GLY A 161 -13.93 -13.66 -5.66
CA GLY A 161 -13.62 -14.98 -5.12
C GLY A 161 -12.17 -15.51 -5.26
N ILE A 162 -12.00 -16.81 -5.09
CA ILE A 162 -10.70 -17.49 -5.20
C ILE A 162 -10.13 -17.34 -6.62
N GLY A 163 -8.89 -16.88 -6.72
CA GLY A 163 -8.15 -16.74 -8.00
C GLY A 163 -8.18 -15.35 -8.61
N THR A 164 -8.92 -14.39 -8.05
CA THR A 164 -8.88 -13.01 -8.55
C THR A 164 -7.61 -12.31 -8.12
N ASN A 165 -7.00 -11.59 -9.05
CA ASN A 165 -5.80 -10.81 -8.78
C ASN A 165 -6.17 -9.49 -8.08
N MET A 166 -5.65 -9.27 -6.86
CA MET A 166 -5.87 -8.04 -6.09
C MET A 166 -5.52 -6.77 -6.88
N ASN A 167 -4.47 -6.80 -7.71
CA ASN A 167 -4.11 -5.65 -8.55
C ASN A 167 -5.17 -5.34 -9.61
N GLN A 168 -5.93 -6.33 -10.08
CA GLN A 168 -7.06 -6.10 -10.98
C GLN A 168 -8.20 -5.38 -10.25
N ILE A 169 -8.53 -5.80 -9.03
CA ILE A 169 -9.53 -5.14 -8.20
C ILE A 169 -9.13 -3.69 -7.95
N LYS A 170 -7.88 -3.46 -7.53
CA LYS A 170 -7.32 -2.12 -7.34
C LYS A 170 -7.48 -1.28 -8.61
N ALA A 171 -7.04 -1.79 -9.77
CA ALA A 171 -7.12 -1.07 -11.04
C ALA A 171 -8.56 -0.66 -11.39
N ILE A 172 -9.53 -1.56 -11.21
CA ILE A 172 -10.96 -1.27 -11.47
C ILE A 172 -11.48 -0.18 -10.53
N MET A 173 -11.17 -0.28 -9.23
CA MET A 173 -11.63 0.69 -8.24
C MET A 173 -11.00 2.07 -8.43
N HIS A 174 -9.67 2.15 -8.64
CA HIS A 174 -8.98 3.40 -8.95
C HIS A 174 -9.54 4.05 -10.22
N ASN A 175 -9.68 3.26 -11.29
CA ASN A 175 -10.26 3.76 -12.53
C ASN A 175 -11.65 4.38 -12.29
N LYS A 176 -12.50 3.72 -11.50
CA LYS A 176 -13.87 4.17 -11.26
C LYS A 176 -13.90 5.51 -10.51
N VAL A 177 -13.15 5.65 -9.41
CA VAL A 177 -13.14 6.91 -8.64
C VAL A 177 -12.46 8.05 -9.40
N LEU A 178 -11.40 7.77 -10.17
CA LEU A 178 -10.74 8.76 -11.01
C LEU A 178 -11.66 9.23 -12.15
N TYR A 179 -12.29 8.29 -12.84
CA TYR A 179 -13.22 8.63 -13.91
C TYR A 179 -14.39 9.47 -13.38
N GLN A 180 -15.00 9.09 -12.25
CA GLN A 180 -16.05 9.87 -11.62
C GLN A 180 -15.58 11.28 -11.24
N MET A 181 -14.40 11.42 -10.64
CA MET A 181 -13.83 12.72 -10.27
C MET A 181 -13.68 13.61 -11.50
N MET A 182 -13.12 13.09 -12.58
CA MET A 182 -12.89 13.85 -13.79
C MET A 182 -14.19 14.23 -14.53
N GLN A 183 -15.21 13.37 -14.52
CA GLN A 183 -16.48 13.63 -15.21
C GLN A 183 -17.40 14.55 -14.42
N GLU A 184 -17.49 14.39 -13.11
CA GLU A 184 -18.45 15.12 -12.28
C GLU A 184 -17.91 16.47 -11.80
N GLU A 185 -16.63 16.55 -11.44
CA GLU A 185 -16.02 17.77 -10.92
C GLU A 185 -15.27 18.58 -12.01
N ASN A 186 -14.87 17.92 -13.11
CA ASN A 186 -14.15 18.49 -14.25
C ASN A 186 -13.05 19.50 -13.85
N PRO A 187 -12.13 19.13 -12.93
CA PRO A 187 -11.14 20.05 -12.41
C PRO A 187 -10.08 20.39 -13.46
N LYS A 188 -9.58 21.64 -13.43
CA LYS A 188 -8.36 21.97 -14.16
C LYS A 188 -7.17 21.38 -13.41
N ILE A 189 -6.40 20.53 -14.06
CA ILE A 189 -5.31 19.80 -13.43
C ILE A 189 -4.05 19.81 -14.30
N ASP A 190 -2.91 19.73 -13.62
CA ASP A 190 -1.61 19.44 -14.25
C ASP A 190 -1.41 17.94 -14.43
N TYR A 191 -1.84 17.11 -13.42
CA TYR A 191 -1.62 15.67 -13.40
C TYR A 191 -2.77 14.88 -12.77
N ILE A 192 -2.93 13.63 -13.24
CA ILE A 192 -3.63 12.56 -12.53
C ILE A 192 -2.57 11.59 -12.02
N ILE A 193 -2.54 11.32 -10.70
CA ILE A 193 -1.45 10.57 -10.06
C ILE A 193 -2.00 9.38 -9.27
N VAL A 194 -1.37 8.22 -9.45
CA VAL A 194 -1.69 6.98 -8.73
C VAL A 194 -0.40 6.33 -8.23
N ASP A 195 -0.44 5.74 -7.02
CA ASP A 195 0.68 4.92 -6.56
C ASP A 195 0.89 3.70 -7.46
N GLU A 196 2.16 3.43 -7.84
CA GLU A 196 2.51 2.37 -8.80
C GLU A 196 2.43 0.98 -8.13
N PHE A 197 1.24 0.42 -8.00
CA PHE A 197 1.06 -0.97 -7.60
C PHE A 197 1.20 -1.96 -8.76
N ALA A 198 1.15 -1.49 -9.99
CA ALA A 198 1.36 -2.25 -11.22
C ALA A 198 1.90 -1.33 -12.32
N LYS A 199 2.73 -1.87 -13.22
CA LYS A 199 3.18 -1.14 -14.41
C LYS A 199 2.00 -0.70 -15.27
N GLU A 200 2.07 0.47 -15.88
CA GLU A 200 1.01 1.09 -16.68
C GLU A 200 0.34 0.12 -17.66
N ILE A 201 1.15 -0.65 -18.42
CA ILE A 201 0.64 -1.65 -19.36
C ILE A 201 -0.25 -2.68 -18.66
N ARG A 202 0.14 -3.15 -17.47
CA ARG A 202 -0.65 -4.11 -16.69
C ARG A 202 -1.91 -3.47 -16.12
N TYR A 203 -1.82 -2.25 -15.63
CA TYR A 203 -2.98 -1.50 -15.14
C TYR A 203 -4.07 -1.44 -16.22
N TYR A 204 -3.75 -0.97 -17.42
CA TYR A 204 -4.72 -0.90 -18.51
C TYR A 204 -5.15 -2.28 -19.04
N ASN A 205 -4.33 -3.31 -18.93
CA ASN A 205 -4.74 -4.68 -19.24
C ASN A 205 -5.81 -5.20 -18.28
N TYR A 206 -5.74 -4.84 -16.99
CA TYR A 206 -6.77 -5.19 -16.01
C TYR A 206 -8.12 -4.51 -16.30
N LEU A 207 -8.12 -3.42 -17.05
CA LEU A 207 -9.33 -2.68 -17.43
C LEU A 207 -9.93 -3.13 -18.77
N LYS A 208 -9.42 -4.19 -19.40
CA LYS A 208 -10.02 -4.72 -20.64
C LYS A 208 -11.49 -5.08 -20.41
N GLY A 209 -12.37 -4.61 -21.29
CA GLY A 209 -13.83 -4.80 -21.18
C GLY A 209 -14.54 -3.76 -20.30
N ILE A 210 -13.83 -2.82 -19.68
CA ILE A 210 -14.42 -1.66 -19.00
C ILE A 210 -14.64 -0.53 -20.02
N ASN A 211 -15.87 0.00 -20.09
CA ASN A 211 -16.23 1.04 -21.06
C ASN A 211 -15.63 2.42 -20.74
N ASN A 212 -15.59 2.78 -19.47
CA ASN A 212 -15.18 4.10 -19.00
C ASN A 212 -13.79 4.04 -18.37
N ILE A 213 -12.76 4.30 -19.17
CA ILE A 213 -11.36 4.21 -18.74
C ILE A 213 -10.76 5.60 -18.63
N GLN A 214 -10.30 5.98 -17.43
CA GLN A 214 -9.49 7.18 -17.23
C GLN A 214 -8.11 6.97 -17.85
N ARG A 215 -7.69 7.91 -18.68
CA ARG A 215 -6.37 7.95 -19.33
C ARG A 215 -5.53 9.12 -18.78
N GLY A 216 -4.27 9.16 -19.18
CA GLY A 216 -3.36 10.24 -18.77
C GLY A 216 -2.91 10.15 -17.32
N ILE A 217 -2.86 8.96 -16.75
CA ILE A 217 -2.44 8.71 -15.37
C ILE A 217 -0.91 8.65 -15.31
N THR A 218 -0.34 9.38 -14.35
CA THR A 218 1.07 9.29 -13.96
C THR A 218 1.19 8.28 -12.81
N PHE A 219 1.87 7.17 -13.04
CA PHE A 219 2.15 6.17 -12.03
C PHE A 219 3.50 6.46 -11.37
N MET A 220 3.55 6.52 -10.05
CA MET A 220 4.78 6.73 -9.31
C MET A 220 4.79 5.96 -7.99
N THR A 221 5.91 5.41 -7.63
CA THR A 221 6.10 4.70 -6.36
C THR A 221 6.11 5.68 -5.18
N LYS A 222 5.45 5.32 -4.08
CA LYS A 222 5.29 6.15 -2.88
C LYS A 222 4.69 7.53 -3.25
N ALA A 223 3.62 7.50 -4.03
CA ALA A 223 3.01 8.71 -4.56
C ALA A 223 2.43 9.60 -3.45
N GLU A 224 2.00 9.02 -2.33
CA GLU A 224 1.53 9.70 -1.14
C GLU A 224 2.59 10.61 -0.48
N ASP A 225 3.88 10.27 -0.62
CA ASP A 225 5.00 11.09 -0.12
C ASP A 225 5.38 12.22 -1.10
N LYS A 226 4.86 12.20 -2.34
CA LYS A 226 5.28 13.05 -3.45
C LYS A 226 4.19 13.97 -4.00
N ASN A 227 2.93 13.68 -3.68
CA ASN A 227 1.79 14.45 -4.18
C ASN A 227 0.69 14.58 -3.12
N MET A 228 0.25 15.81 -2.92
CA MET A 228 -0.72 16.14 -1.88
C MET A 228 -2.10 15.52 -2.14
N ALA A 229 -2.54 15.40 -3.38
CA ALA A 229 -3.83 14.79 -3.70
C ALA A 229 -3.82 13.28 -3.38
N VAL A 230 -2.71 12.56 -3.64
CA VAL A 230 -2.57 11.16 -3.25
C VAL A 230 -2.55 11.02 -1.74
N ALA A 231 -1.79 11.87 -1.02
CA ALA A 231 -1.75 11.87 0.45
C ALA A 231 -3.13 12.12 1.08
N CYS A 232 -3.90 13.07 0.55
CA CYS A 232 -5.28 13.30 0.99
C CYS A 232 -6.18 12.08 0.72
N SER A 233 -6.04 11.45 -0.43
CA SER A 233 -6.79 10.24 -0.79
C SER A 233 -6.48 9.09 0.17
N SER A 234 -5.21 8.90 0.53
CA SER A 234 -4.76 7.92 1.52
C SER A 234 -5.44 8.14 2.88
N ILE A 235 -5.40 9.38 3.38
CA ILE A 235 -6.00 9.75 4.68
C ILE A 235 -7.51 9.55 4.66
N ILE A 236 -8.20 9.96 3.62
CA ILE A 236 -9.67 9.81 3.51
C ILE A 236 -10.04 8.33 3.38
N SER A 237 -9.34 7.55 2.56
CA SER A 237 -9.55 6.10 2.44
C SER A 237 -9.39 5.40 3.80
N ARG A 238 -8.33 5.72 4.53
CA ARG A 238 -8.08 5.14 5.85
C ARG A 238 -9.14 5.56 6.88
N TYR A 239 -9.58 6.80 6.86
CA TYR A 239 -10.66 7.28 7.72
C TYR A 239 -11.97 6.53 7.47
N ILE A 240 -12.36 6.36 6.20
CA ILE A 240 -13.56 5.62 5.84
C ILE A 240 -13.43 4.16 6.26
N PHE A 241 -12.27 3.53 5.98
CA PHE A 241 -11.97 2.16 6.40
C PHE A 241 -12.13 1.99 7.92
N LEU A 242 -11.54 2.88 8.73
CA LEU A 242 -11.66 2.83 10.18
C LEU A 242 -13.11 2.93 10.64
N LYS A 243 -13.90 3.81 10.03
CA LYS A 243 -15.34 3.94 10.36
C LYS A 243 -16.13 2.68 10.01
N GLU A 244 -15.88 2.07 8.88
CA GLU A 244 -16.55 0.81 8.50
C GLU A 244 -16.10 -0.34 9.41
N PHE A 245 -14.83 -0.34 9.80
CA PHE A 245 -14.26 -1.32 10.71
C PHE A 245 -14.84 -1.20 12.14
N ASP A 246 -14.94 0.03 12.65
CA ASP A 246 -15.58 0.32 13.94
C ASP A 246 -17.06 -0.13 13.92
N LYS A 247 -17.84 0.22 12.86
CA LYS A 247 -19.22 -0.21 12.70
C LYS A 247 -19.38 -1.74 12.69
N MET A 248 -18.47 -2.44 12.01
CA MET A 248 -18.48 -3.90 11.95
C MET A 248 -18.21 -4.48 13.35
N SER A 249 -17.24 -3.92 14.09
CA SER A 249 -16.94 -4.33 15.46
C SER A 249 -18.09 -4.10 16.41
N ASP A 250 -18.76 -2.95 16.30
CA ASP A 250 -19.93 -2.62 17.13
C ASP A 250 -21.12 -3.54 16.83
N PHE A 251 -21.36 -3.83 15.54
CA PHE A 251 -22.51 -4.65 15.12
C PHE A 251 -22.39 -6.11 15.60
N TYR A 252 -21.17 -6.69 15.49
CA TYR A 252 -20.92 -8.08 15.90
C TYR A 252 -20.43 -8.21 17.36
N HIS A 253 -20.24 -7.10 18.08
CA HIS A 253 -19.68 -7.11 19.42
C HIS A 253 -18.35 -7.90 19.51
N ILE A 254 -17.52 -7.79 18.49
CA ILE A 254 -16.19 -8.42 18.39
C ILE A 254 -15.19 -7.31 18.04
N PRO A 255 -14.09 -7.18 18.79
CA PRO A 255 -13.02 -6.23 18.49
C PRO A 255 -12.15 -6.75 17.33
N PHE A 256 -12.61 -6.58 16.10
CA PHE A 256 -11.85 -7.00 14.93
C PHE A 256 -10.46 -6.37 14.91
N LEU A 257 -9.46 -7.13 14.45
CA LEU A 257 -8.07 -6.68 14.30
C LEU A 257 -7.73 -6.48 12.82
N LYS A 258 -6.96 -5.42 12.54
CA LYS A 258 -6.41 -5.15 11.20
C LYS A 258 -5.26 -6.09 10.86
N GLY A 259 -4.98 -6.24 9.56
CA GLY A 259 -3.93 -7.11 9.04
C GLY A 259 -4.39 -8.54 8.83
N ALA A 260 -3.44 -9.48 8.83
CA ALA A 260 -3.66 -10.89 8.53
C ALA A 260 -2.76 -11.82 9.38
N SER A 261 -2.42 -11.38 10.60
CA SER A 261 -1.59 -12.11 11.55
C SER A 261 -2.33 -13.30 12.20
N ARG A 262 -1.64 -14.09 13.01
CA ARG A 262 -2.26 -15.16 13.80
C ARG A 262 -3.25 -14.65 14.87
N ASP A 263 -3.08 -13.44 15.37
CA ASP A 263 -4.06 -12.87 16.30
C ASP A 263 -5.36 -12.51 15.57
N VAL A 264 -5.29 -12.16 14.28
CA VAL A 264 -6.46 -12.00 13.42
C VAL A 264 -7.17 -13.33 13.21
N ASP A 265 -6.44 -14.47 13.11
CA ASP A 265 -7.05 -15.81 13.01
C ASP A 265 -7.89 -16.13 14.24
N LYS A 266 -7.40 -15.84 15.46
CA LYS A 266 -8.16 -16.05 16.71
C LYS A 266 -9.48 -15.28 16.74
N ILE A 267 -9.49 -14.05 16.24
CA ILE A 267 -10.73 -13.27 16.10
C ILE A 267 -11.67 -13.92 15.08
N GLY A 268 -11.12 -14.50 14.02
CA GLY A 268 -11.91 -15.26 13.04
C GLY A 268 -12.54 -16.52 13.63
N GLU A 269 -11.78 -17.27 14.45
CA GLU A 269 -12.26 -18.43 15.18
C GLU A 269 -13.40 -18.03 16.14
N GLU A 270 -13.22 -17.00 16.95
CA GLU A 270 -14.27 -16.46 17.84
C GLU A 270 -15.52 -16.03 17.06
N PHE A 271 -15.34 -15.40 15.89
CA PHE A 271 -16.45 -14.99 15.04
C PHE A 271 -17.25 -16.19 14.53
N VAL A 272 -16.56 -17.23 14.02
CA VAL A 272 -17.22 -18.44 13.50
C VAL A 272 -17.92 -19.22 14.61
N GLU A 273 -17.33 -19.31 15.82
CA GLU A 273 -17.96 -19.94 16.98
C GLU A 273 -19.28 -19.25 17.37
N ARG A 274 -19.34 -17.92 17.28
CA ARG A 274 -20.53 -17.13 17.69
C ARG A 274 -21.59 -17.03 16.59
N TYR A 275 -21.18 -16.89 15.34
CA TYR A 275 -22.08 -16.51 14.23
C TYR A 275 -22.15 -17.54 13.10
N GLY A 276 -21.29 -18.55 13.12
CA GLY A 276 -21.21 -19.59 12.10
C GLY A 276 -20.34 -19.22 10.90
N GLU A 277 -19.85 -20.24 10.21
CA GLU A 277 -18.98 -20.11 9.04
C GLU A 277 -19.61 -19.30 7.91
N GLU A 278 -20.91 -19.50 7.64
CA GLU A 278 -21.66 -18.82 6.58
C GLU A 278 -21.63 -17.28 6.69
N LYS A 279 -21.49 -16.77 7.93
CA LYS A 279 -21.41 -15.33 8.20
C LYS A 279 -20.03 -14.75 7.97
N LEU A 280 -18.99 -15.57 7.89
CA LEU A 280 -17.61 -15.10 7.72
C LEU A 280 -17.42 -14.24 6.46
N LYS A 281 -18.17 -14.52 5.39
CA LYS A 281 -18.18 -13.73 4.15
C LYS A 281 -18.59 -12.27 4.33
N GLU A 282 -19.34 -11.95 5.38
CA GLU A 282 -19.81 -10.58 5.65
C GLU A 282 -18.71 -9.70 6.24
N VAL A 283 -17.70 -10.31 6.87
CA VAL A 283 -16.63 -9.60 7.60
C VAL A 283 -15.22 -9.83 7.06
N ALA A 284 -14.98 -10.92 6.32
CA ALA A 284 -13.66 -11.36 5.90
C ALA A 284 -13.54 -11.55 4.38
N LYS A 285 -12.32 -11.38 3.86
CA LYS A 285 -11.95 -11.73 2.47
C LYS A 285 -11.56 -13.19 2.41
N LEU A 286 -12.47 -14.05 1.94
CA LEU A 286 -12.36 -15.51 2.04
C LEU A 286 -11.18 -16.14 1.27
N ASN A 287 -10.58 -15.42 0.33
CA ASN A 287 -9.40 -15.87 -0.42
C ASN A 287 -8.08 -15.73 0.36
N PHE A 288 -8.10 -15.11 1.56
CA PHE A 288 -6.92 -15.04 2.43
C PHE A 288 -6.64 -16.39 3.08
N LYS A 289 -5.36 -16.70 3.30
CA LYS A 289 -4.94 -17.92 4.01
C LYS A 289 -5.45 -18.00 5.45
N ASN A 290 -5.90 -16.87 6.00
CA ASN A 290 -6.56 -16.82 7.30
C ASN A 290 -7.81 -17.68 7.32
N THR A 291 -8.61 -17.68 6.25
CA THR A 291 -9.83 -18.50 6.15
C THR A 291 -9.54 -19.99 6.35
N GLU A 292 -8.51 -20.53 5.69
CA GLU A 292 -8.10 -21.92 5.87
C GLU A 292 -7.72 -22.21 7.33
N ARG A 293 -6.94 -21.32 7.98
CA ARG A 293 -6.51 -21.51 9.36
C ARG A 293 -7.67 -21.42 10.34
N VAL A 294 -8.54 -20.42 10.18
CA VAL A 294 -9.73 -20.23 11.01
C VAL A 294 -10.66 -21.44 10.96
N LEU A 295 -10.94 -21.98 9.77
CA LEU A 295 -11.85 -23.09 9.61
C LEU A 295 -11.22 -24.45 10.02
N HIS A 296 -9.91 -24.64 9.81
CA HIS A 296 -9.25 -25.90 10.21
C HIS A 296 -9.07 -26.03 11.72
N THR A 297 -8.86 -24.93 12.46
CA THR A 297 -8.72 -24.98 13.93
C THR A 297 -10.02 -25.43 14.62
N LEU A 298 -11.18 -25.21 14.00
CA LEU A 298 -12.49 -25.57 14.56
C LEU A 298 -12.89 -27.04 14.31
N ILE A 299 -12.10 -27.80 13.53
CA ILE A 299 -12.37 -29.21 13.20
C ILE A 299 -11.67 -30.16 14.18
N TYR A 300 -10.81 -29.68 15.04
CA TYR A 300 -10.07 -30.44 16.07
C TYR A 300 -10.41 -29.95 17.48
#